data_622ab6bb8b2a52a1dbd34ba9636899c4
#
_entry.id   622ab6bb8b2a52a1dbd34ba9636899c4
#
_cell.length_a   1.000
_cell.length_b   1.000
_cell.length_c   1.000
_cell.angle_alpha   90.00
_cell.angle_beta   90.00
_cell.angle_gamma   90.00
#
_symmetry.space_group_name_H-M   'P 1'
#
loop_
_entity.id
_entity.type
_entity.pdbx_description
1 polymer ?
#
loop_
_entity_poly.entity_id
_entity_poly.type
_entity_poly.pdbx_seq_one_letter_code
_entity_poly.pdbx_strand_id
1 'polypeptide(L)' 'MVSETIKKNQAIYHCEFCESGYGDLRTAEACEEFCDSHGFSSEEILRKALYRPIISVLSLIA' A
#
# COMPACT_ATOMS: atom_id res chain seq x y z
N MET A 1 -8.64 -1.32 7.92
CA MET A 1 -8.84 -2.62 7.25
C MET A 1 -8.38 -2.57 5.82
N VAL A 2 -7.85 -3.69 5.34
CA VAL A 2 -7.39 -3.78 3.96
C VAL A 2 -8.58 -3.82 3.00
N SER A 3 -8.50 -3.02 1.94
CA SER A 3 -9.53 -3.01 0.90
C SER A 3 -9.08 -3.86 -0.27
N GLU A 4 -10.03 -4.53 -0.90
CA GLU A 4 -9.74 -5.35 -2.07
C GLU A 4 -10.37 -4.75 -3.31
N THR A 5 -9.60 -4.70 -4.40
CA THR A 5 -10.08 -4.23 -5.69
C THR A 5 -9.65 -5.23 -6.74
N ILE A 6 -10.51 -5.51 -7.71
CA ILE A 6 -10.17 -6.41 -8.80
C ILE A 6 -9.84 -5.58 -10.03
N LYS A 7 -8.63 -5.76 -10.57
CA LYS A 7 -8.19 -5.09 -11.79
C LYS A 7 -7.58 -6.11 -12.72
N LYS A 8 -8.04 -6.14 -13.96
CA LYS A 8 -7.52 -7.05 -14.98
C LYS A 8 -7.48 -8.51 -14.48
N ASN A 9 -8.55 -8.91 -13.80
CA ASN A 9 -8.69 -10.26 -13.25
C ASN A 9 -7.68 -10.56 -12.14
N GLN A 10 -7.12 -9.53 -11.52
CA GLN A 10 -6.19 -9.70 -10.41
C GLN A 10 -6.72 -8.96 -9.19
N ALA A 11 -6.69 -9.63 -8.04
CA ALA A 11 -7.08 -9.00 -6.79
C ALA A 11 -5.95 -8.11 -6.30
N ILE A 12 -6.27 -6.88 -5.97
CA ILE A 12 -5.32 -5.92 -5.43
C ILE A 12 -5.80 -5.55 -4.03
N TYR A 13 -4.91 -5.68 -3.06
CA TYR A 13 -5.22 -5.38 -1.67
C TYR A 13 -4.56 -4.07 -1.28
N HIS A 14 -5.35 -3.13 -0.80
CA HIS A 14 -4.88 -1.78 -0.48
C HIS A 14 -4.75 -1.58 1.02
N CYS A 15 -3.63 -1.01 1.44
CA CYS A 15 -3.46 -0.58 2.81
C CYS A 15 -4.31 0.66 3.03
N GLU A 16 -5.13 0.64 4.07
CA GLU A 16 -6.05 1.74 4.35
C GLU A 16 -5.33 3.02 4.76
N PHE A 17 -4.16 2.88 5.34
CA PHE A 17 -3.41 4.04 5.83
C PHE A 17 -2.60 4.74 4.75
N CYS A 18 -1.91 3.98 3.91
CA CYS A 18 -1.05 4.58 2.89
C CYS A 18 -1.56 4.37 1.47
N GLU A 19 -2.63 3.62 1.30
CA GLU A 19 -3.28 3.37 0.02
C GLU A 19 -2.40 2.63 -0.99
N SER A 20 -1.33 2.00 -0.55
CA SER A 20 -0.51 1.19 -1.43
C SER A 20 -1.27 -0.08 -1.82
N GLY A 21 -1.10 -0.52 -3.06
CA GLY A 21 -1.77 -1.72 -3.55
C GLY A 21 -0.81 -2.89 -3.63
N TYR A 22 -1.22 -4.03 -3.11
CA TYR A 22 -0.43 -5.25 -3.10
C TYR A 22 -1.18 -6.39 -3.76
N GLY A 23 -0.45 -7.30 -4.36
CA GLY A 23 -1.05 -8.48 -4.96
C GLY A 23 -1.28 -9.61 -3.96
N ASP A 24 -0.90 -9.41 -2.72
CA ASP A 24 -1.02 -10.42 -1.67
C ASP A 24 -1.62 -9.80 -0.41
N LEU A 25 -2.62 -10.48 0.12
CA LEU A 25 -3.31 -9.99 1.30
C LEU A 25 -2.38 -9.88 2.51
N ARG A 26 -1.49 -10.85 2.68
CA ARG A 26 -0.58 -10.84 3.83
C ARG A 26 0.33 -9.62 3.81
N THR A 27 0.81 -9.26 2.64
CA THR A 27 1.67 -8.08 2.49
C THR A 27 0.89 -6.82 2.80
N ALA A 28 -0.35 -6.74 2.33
CA ALA A 28 -1.19 -5.59 2.60
C ALA A 28 -1.51 -5.47 4.09
N GLU A 29 -1.77 -6.61 4.73
CA GLU A 29 -2.04 -6.61 6.17
C GLU A 29 -0.80 -6.22 6.96
N ALA A 30 0.36 -6.66 6.52
CA ALA A 30 1.61 -6.29 7.18
C ALA A 30 1.84 -4.79 7.06
N CYS A 31 1.55 -4.22 5.90
CA CYS A 31 1.66 -2.78 5.69
C CYS A 31 0.71 -2.03 6.61
N GLU A 32 -0.54 -2.47 6.68
CA GLU A 32 -1.52 -1.82 7.53
C GLU A 32 -1.11 -1.87 9.00
N GLU A 33 -0.64 -3.02 9.45
CA GLU A 33 -0.20 -3.17 10.82
C GLU A 33 0.99 -2.28 11.13
N PHE A 34 1.93 -2.20 10.21
CA PHE A 34 3.10 -1.35 10.38
C PHE A 34 2.70 0.11 10.44
N CYS A 35 1.83 0.54 9.52
CA CYS A 35 1.35 1.92 9.50
C CYS A 35 0.61 2.28 10.78
N ASP A 36 -0.19 1.35 11.27
CA ASP A 36 -0.95 1.56 12.50
C ASP A 36 -0.02 1.72 13.72
N SER A 37 1.02 0.90 13.76
CA SER A 37 1.95 0.93 14.90
C SER A 37 2.92 2.10 14.85
N HIS A 38 3.39 2.47 13.67
CA HIS A 38 4.47 3.43 13.51
C HIS A 38 4.01 4.79 12.95
N GLY A 39 2.83 4.83 12.35
CA GLY A 39 2.34 6.06 11.75
C GLY A 39 2.94 6.39 10.40
N PHE A 40 3.70 5.48 9.82
CA PHE A 40 4.26 5.65 8.48
C PHE A 40 4.48 4.28 7.83
N SER A 41 4.72 4.27 6.53
CA SER A 41 4.86 3.03 5.77
C SER A 41 6.28 2.50 5.83
N SER A 42 6.42 1.16 5.82
CA SER A 42 7.72 0.52 5.76
C SER A 42 8.21 0.49 4.32
N GLU A 43 9.44 0.94 4.08
CA GLU A 43 10.01 0.88 2.74
C GLU A 43 10.15 -0.54 2.23
N GLU A 44 10.48 -1.49 3.10
CA GLU A 44 10.60 -2.88 2.70
C GLU A 44 9.28 -3.43 2.20
N ILE A 45 8.20 -3.10 2.88
CA ILE A 45 6.88 -3.55 2.48
C ILE A 45 6.45 -2.83 1.20
N LEU A 46 6.73 -1.53 1.11
CA LEU A 46 6.37 -0.76 -0.07
C LEU A 46 7.05 -1.25 -1.34
N ARG A 47 8.22 -1.83 -1.22
CA ARG A 47 8.92 -2.40 -2.37
C ARG A 47 8.14 -3.53 -3.03
N LYS A 48 7.26 -4.16 -2.27
CA LYS A 48 6.42 -5.24 -2.78
C LYS A 48 5.11 -4.74 -3.36
N ALA A 49 4.85 -3.44 -3.24
CA ALA A 49 3.61 -2.86 -3.71
C ALA A 49 3.54 -2.83 -5.23
N LEU A 50 2.39 -3.20 -5.77
CA LEU A 50 2.13 -3.09 -7.18
C LEU A 50 1.79 -1.65 -7.55
N TYR A 51 1.13 -0.96 -6.63
CA TYR A 51 0.74 0.43 -6.79
C TYR A 51 1.17 1.20 -5.55
N ARG A 52 1.85 2.33 -5.76
CA ARG A 52 2.29 3.17 -4.66
C ARG A 52 1.41 4.40 -4.55
N PRO A 53 1.34 5.01 -3.36
CA PRO A 53 0.58 6.25 -3.21
C PRO A 53 1.16 7.36 -4.09
N ILE A 54 0.27 8.20 -4.57
CA ILE A 54 0.64 9.29 -5.48
C ILE A 54 1.35 10.43 -4.77
N ILE A 55 1.35 10.40 -3.46
CA ILE A 55 1.94 11.47 -2.66
C ILE A 55 3.35 11.84 -3.10
N SER A 56 4.12 10.86 -3.50
CA SER A 56 5.48 11.11 -3.93
C SER A 56 5.56 12.03 -5.14
N VAL A 57 4.52 12.08 -5.92
CA VAL A 57 4.48 12.93 -7.10
C VAL A 57 4.48 14.40 -6.72
N LEU A 58 3.86 14.71 -5.62
CA LEU A 58 3.77 16.08 -5.15
C LEU A 58 5.14 16.63 -4.79
N SER A 59 6.02 15.77 -4.37
CA SER A 59 7.38 16.18 -4.02
C SER A 59 8.14 16.66 -5.23
N LEU A 60 7.81 16.15 -6.39
CA LEU A 60 8.51 16.51 -7.61
C LEU A 60 8.17 17.91 -8.08
N ILE A 61 7.02 18.39 -7.69
CA ILE A 61 6.57 19.70 -8.08
C ILE A 61 7.31 20.78 -7.29
N ALA A 62 7.63 20.44 -6.08
CA ALA A 62 8.38 21.33 -5.22
C ALA A 62 9.87 21.32 -5.61
#